data_474f1904232ca79cf519546d3a0e087a
#
_entry.id   474f1904232ca79cf519546d3a0e087a
#
_cell.length_a   1.000
_cell.length_b   1.000
_cell.length_c   1.000
_cell.angle_alpha   90.00
_cell.angle_beta   90.00
_cell.angle_gamma   90.00
#
_symmetry.space_group_name_H-M   'P 1'
#
loop_
_entity.id
_entity.type
_entity.pdbx_description
1 polymer ?
#
loop_
_entity_poly.entity_id
_entity_poly.type
_entity_poly.pdbx_seq_one_letter_code
_entity_poly.pdbx_strand_id
1 'polypeptide(L)'
;MKNQSHKTAISRNRWTKPGKWLYEHFFKKRNISLGSMLDFGAGKSIDSDCWSKETGAIAQAYDQYEQPQFPGRGDRPNRQFELVTVIFVLNVVSTDQERIEILNDAMQYVMPNGYIFIATRSKKEIERARTRSEKKINKWQKLQSGAYVSDPRKNTIQ
;
A
#
# COMPACT_ATOMS: atom_id res chain seq x y z
N MET A 1 10.36 4.41 19.11
CA MET A 1 9.00 3.80 19.21
C MET A 1 8.93 2.66 18.20
N LYS A 2 8.37 1.50 18.58
CA LYS A 2 8.14 0.41 17.60
C LYS A 2 7.15 0.90 16.55
N ASN A 3 7.54 0.84 15.29
CA ASN A 3 6.69 1.17 14.16
C ASN A 3 5.43 0.29 14.22
N GLN A 4 4.25 0.90 14.28
CA GLN A 4 2.94 0.21 14.37
C GLN A 4 2.19 0.26 13.03
N SER A 5 2.86 0.55 11.93
CA SER A 5 2.25 0.68 10.61
C SER A 5 1.49 -0.59 10.18
N HIS A 6 1.96 -1.78 10.59
CA HIS A 6 1.28 -3.06 10.34
C HIS A 6 -0.14 -3.13 10.90
N LYS A 7 -0.45 -2.37 11.95
CA LYS A 7 -1.79 -2.30 12.55
C LYS A 7 -2.76 -1.47 11.70
N THR A 8 -2.25 -0.75 10.69
CA THR A 8 -3.06 0.10 9.82
C THR A 8 -3.59 -0.62 8.58
N ALA A 9 -3.16 -1.86 8.36
CA ALA A 9 -3.53 -2.62 7.19
C ALA A 9 -5.04 -2.89 7.15
N ILE A 10 -5.71 -2.30 6.16
CA ILE A 10 -7.16 -2.46 5.94
C ILE A 10 -7.38 -3.65 5.04
N SER A 11 -8.20 -4.61 5.50
CA SER A 11 -8.63 -5.74 4.68
C SER A 11 -9.48 -5.24 3.51
N ARG A 12 -9.17 -5.73 2.31
CA ARG A 12 -9.88 -5.35 1.08
C ARG A 12 -10.30 -6.62 0.34
N ASN A 13 -11.51 -6.60 -0.17
CA ASN A 13 -12.09 -7.66 -1.02
C ASN A 13 -12.22 -7.22 -2.49
N ARG A 14 -11.60 -6.11 -2.86
CA ARG A 14 -11.56 -5.55 -4.20
C ARG A 14 -10.32 -4.71 -4.39
N TRP A 15 -10.01 -4.42 -5.63
CA TRP A 15 -8.91 -3.57 -6.05
C TRP A 15 -8.90 -2.23 -5.32
N THR A 16 -7.72 -1.73 -4.93
CA THR A 16 -7.61 -0.36 -4.46
C THR A 16 -7.97 0.61 -5.59
N LYS A 17 -8.54 1.75 -5.25
CA LYS A 17 -8.88 2.77 -6.26
C LYS A 17 -7.66 3.22 -7.06
N PRO A 18 -6.49 3.53 -6.43
CA PRO A 18 -5.28 3.88 -7.17
C PRO A 18 -4.76 2.75 -8.06
N GLY A 19 -4.74 1.51 -7.59
CA GLY A 19 -4.30 0.36 -8.37
C GLY A 19 -5.17 0.13 -9.60
N LYS A 20 -6.50 0.18 -9.42
CA LYS A 20 -7.46 0.07 -10.53
C LYS A 20 -7.32 1.22 -11.52
N TRP A 21 -7.18 2.45 -11.03
CA TRP A 21 -6.98 3.63 -11.86
C TRP A 21 -5.72 3.51 -12.72
N LEU A 22 -4.60 3.09 -12.12
CA LEU A 22 -3.33 2.88 -12.83
C LEU A 22 -3.50 1.87 -13.98
N TYR A 23 -4.15 0.74 -13.68
CA TYR A 23 -4.42 -0.27 -14.71
C TYR A 23 -5.27 0.29 -15.86
N GLU A 24 -6.42 0.89 -15.56
CA GLU A 24 -7.39 1.35 -16.57
C GLU A 24 -6.87 2.51 -17.39
N HIS A 25 -6.20 3.50 -16.77
CA HIS A 25 -5.85 4.77 -17.41
C HIS A 25 -4.42 4.83 -17.93
N PHE A 26 -3.51 4.02 -17.40
CA PHE A 26 -2.14 4.00 -17.88
C PHE A 26 -1.84 2.76 -18.73
N PHE A 27 -1.99 1.56 -18.19
CA PHE A 27 -1.62 0.34 -18.89
C PHE A 27 -2.63 -0.03 -19.98
N LYS A 28 -3.89 -0.24 -19.61
CA LYS A 28 -4.94 -0.66 -20.55
C LYS A 28 -5.19 0.37 -21.65
N LYS A 29 -5.39 1.63 -21.29
CA LYS A 29 -5.66 2.70 -22.26
C LYS A 29 -4.52 2.90 -23.27
N ARG A 30 -3.27 2.68 -22.85
CA ARG A 30 -2.08 2.81 -23.71
C ARG A 30 -1.65 1.49 -24.36
N ASN A 31 -2.38 0.42 -24.13
CA ASN A 31 -2.07 -0.91 -24.61
C ASN A 31 -0.66 -1.38 -24.22
N ILE A 32 -0.23 -1.05 -23.00
CA ILE A 32 1.07 -1.45 -22.46
C ILE A 32 0.89 -2.84 -21.83
N SER A 33 1.60 -3.84 -22.37
CA SER A 33 1.67 -5.16 -21.78
C SER A 33 2.52 -5.12 -20.50
N LEU A 34 2.10 -5.88 -19.49
CA LEU A 34 2.80 -6.00 -18.23
C LEU A 34 3.07 -7.48 -17.94
N GLY A 35 4.35 -7.87 -17.86
CA GLY A 35 4.77 -9.25 -17.58
C GLY A 35 4.91 -9.54 -16.09
N SER A 36 5.25 -8.54 -15.27
CA SER A 36 5.44 -8.74 -13.84
C SER A 36 5.16 -7.48 -13.01
N MET A 37 4.63 -7.67 -11.78
CA MET A 37 4.41 -6.58 -10.83
C MET A 37 4.64 -6.99 -9.38
N LEU A 38 5.04 -6.03 -8.57
CA LEU A 38 5.16 -6.14 -7.12
C LEU A 38 4.26 -5.11 -6.43
N ASP A 39 3.38 -5.58 -5.55
CA ASP A 39 2.66 -4.72 -4.60
C ASP A 39 3.50 -4.62 -3.32
N PHE A 40 4.27 -3.53 -3.19
CA PHE A 40 5.21 -3.31 -2.09
C PHE A 40 4.52 -2.61 -0.91
N GLY A 41 4.58 -3.23 0.26
CA GLY A 41 3.81 -2.81 1.43
C GLY A 41 2.33 -3.16 1.30
N ALA A 42 2.04 -4.31 0.72
CA ALA A 42 0.69 -4.74 0.36
C ALA A 42 -0.28 -4.85 1.55
N GLY A 43 0.23 -5.12 2.75
CA GLY A 43 -0.61 -5.34 3.91
C GLY A 43 -1.67 -6.42 3.64
N LYS A 44 -2.93 -6.03 3.66
CA LYS A 44 -4.10 -6.90 3.37
C LYS A 44 -4.76 -6.58 2.02
N SER A 45 -4.03 -5.94 1.10
CA SER A 45 -4.49 -5.65 -0.26
C SER A 45 -4.59 -6.94 -1.09
N ILE A 46 -5.47 -6.93 -2.09
CA ILE A 46 -5.56 -7.97 -3.13
C ILE A 46 -5.16 -7.44 -4.50
N ASP A 47 -4.45 -6.31 -4.56
CA ASP A 47 -4.09 -5.67 -5.83
C ASP A 47 -3.25 -6.58 -6.70
N SER A 48 -2.27 -7.32 -6.14
CA SER A 48 -1.48 -8.30 -6.88
C SER A 48 -2.33 -9.37 -7.57
N ASP A 49 -3.33 -9.91 -6.88
CA ASP A 49 -4.25 -10.91 -7.44
C ASP A 49 -5.09 -10.32 -8.57
N CYS A 50 -5.55 -9.07 -8.39
CA CYS A 50 -6.30 -8.36 -9.41
C CYS A 50 -5.45 -8.09 -10.66
N TRP A 51 -4.19 -7.65 -10.47
CA TRP A 51 -3.26 -7.45 -11.58
C TRP A 51 -2.98 -8.72 -12.35
N SER A 52 -2.70 -9.82 -11.65
CA SER A 52 -2.47 -11.12 -12.28
C SER A 52 -3.68 -11.58 -13.10
N LYS A 53 -4.88 -11.45 -12.54
CA LYS A 53 -6.13 -11.82 -13.18
C LYS A 53 -6.41 -11.01 -14.45
N GLU A 54 -6.21 -9.70 -14.41
CA GLU A 54 -6.56 -8.78 -15.50
C GLU A 54 -5.50 -8.75 -16.62
N THR A 55 -4.23 -9.00 -16.29
CA THR A 55 -3.12 -8.83 -17.23
C THR A 55 -2.42 -10.14 -17.60
N GLY A 56 -2.57 -11.18 -16.79
CA GLY A 56 -1.74 -12.39 -16.87
C GLY A 56 -0.33 -12.20 -16.32
N ALA A 57 0.00 -11.03 -15.75
CA ALA A 57 1.31 -10.75 -15.19
C ALA A 57 1.62 -11.65 -13.99
N ILE A 58 2.90 -11.98 -13.81
CA ILE A 58 3.40 -12.59 -12.58
C ILE A 58 3.37 -11.52 -11.50
N ALA A 59 2.41 -11.62 -10.60
CA ALA A 59 2.23 -10.64 -9.53
C ALA A 59 2.64 -11.22 -8.17
N GLN A 60 3.35 -10.41 -7.37
CA GLN A 60 3.73 -10.73 -6.01
C GLN A 60 3.30 -9.59 -5.08
N ALA A 61 2.80 -9.95 -3.91
CA ALA A 61 2.59 -9.01 -2.81
C ALA A 61 3.70 -9.20 -1.77
N TYR A 62 4.25 -8.10 -1.28
CA TYR A 62 5.23 -8.11 -0.20
C TYR A 62 4.83 -7.12 0.90
N ASP A 63 4.95 -7.55 2.14
CA ASP A 63 4.84 -6.69 3.31
C ASP A 63 5.86 -7.13 4.35
N GLN A 64 6.66 -6.19 4.87
CA GLN A 64 7.69 -6.50 5.89
C GLN A 64 7.10 -7.08 7.19
N TYR A 65 5.81 -6.91 7.39
CA TYR A 65 5.07 -7.48 8.51
C TYR A 65 4.21 -8.63 8.01
N GLU A 66 4.42 -9.80 8.61
CA GLU A 66 3.65 -10.98 8.27
C GLU A 66 2.14 -10.74 8.47
N GLN A 67 1.38 -11.14 7.48
CA GLN A 67 -0.08 -11.08 7.51
C GLN A 67 -0.63 -12.51 7.59
N PRO A 68 -1.14 -12.95 8.74
CA PRO A 68 -1.58 -14.36 8.94
C PRO A 68 -2.60 -14.86 7.90
N GLN A 69 -3.42 -13.93 7.35
CA GLN A 69 -4.39 -14.26 6.30
C GLN A 69 -3.76 -14.40 4.90
N PHE A 70 -2.50 -14.03 4.74
CA PHE A 70 -1.78 -14.01 3.47
C PHE A 70 -0.37 -14.56 3.66
N PRO A 71 -0.22 -15.87 3.84
CA PRO A 71 1.08 -16.49 4.06
C PRO A 71 2.03 -16.24 2.88
N GLY A 72 3.32 -16.06 3.18
CA GLY A 72 4.37 -15.78 2.19
C GLY A 72 4.53 -14.30 1.80
N ARG A 73 3.67 -13.39 2.26
CA ARG A 73 3.85 -11.95 2.00
C ARG A 73 5.06 -11.35 2.71
N GLY A 74 5.51 -11.94 3.82
CA GLY A 74 6.72 -11.54 4.53
C GLY A 74 8.02 -11.90 3.82
N ASP A 75 7.96 -12.79 2.84
CA ASP A 75 9.14 -13.21 2.10
C ASP A 75 9.60 -12.10 1.14
N ARG A 76 10.84 -11.65 1.34
CA ARG A 76 11.41 -10.63 0.44
C ARG A 76 11.46 -11.13 -0.99
N PRO A 77 11.06 -10.28 -1.97
CA PRO A 77 11.20 -10.64 -3.37
C PRO A 77 12.68 -10.88 -3.71
N ASN A 78 12.95 -11.91 -4.50
CA ASN A 78 14.29 -12.27 -4.97
C ASN A 78 14.55 -11.87 -6.45
N ARG A 79 13.69 -11.03 -7.01
CA ARG A 79 13.74 -10.57 -8.40
C ARG A 79 13.28 -9.12 -8.52
N GLN A 80 13.53 -8.53 -9.67
CA GLN A 80 12.98 -7.25 -10.09
C GLN A 80 11.68 -7.45 -10.90
N PHE A 81 10.88 -6.38 -10.98
CA PHE A 81 9.58 -6.37 -11.62
C PHE A 81 9.45 -5.18 -12.59
N GLU A 82 8.64 -5.33 -13.62
CA GLU A 82 8.34 -4.25 -14.57
C GLU A 82 7.52 -3.14 -13.93
N LEU A 83 6.67 -3.47 -12.95
CA LEU A 83 5.92 -2.51 -12.15
C LEU A 83 6.10 -2.80 -10.67
N VAL A 84 6.42 -1.76 -9.90
CA VAL A 84 6.35 -1.78 -8.44
C VAL A 84 5.31 -0.75 -8.00
N THR A 85 4.32 -1.16 -7.19
CA THR A 85 3.34 -0.26 -6.61
C THR A 85 3.61 -0.04 -5.12
N VAL A 86 3.50 1.21 -4.65
CA VAL A 86 3.64 1.63 -3.25
C VAL A 86 2.37 2.41 -2.90
N ILE A 87 1.30 1.70 -2.54
CA ILE A 87 -0.03 2.28 -2.37
C ILE A 87 -0.40 2.37 -0.89
N PHE A 88 -0.58 3.60 -0.40
CA PHE A 88 -0.95 3.92 0.99
C PHE A 88 0.08 3.49 2.05
N VAL A 89 1.32 3.23 1.66
CA VAL A 89 2.42 2.87 2.56
C VAL A 89 3.00 4.09 3.25
N LEU A 90 3.31 5.14 2.47
CA LEU A 90 4.03 6.31 2.97
C LEU A 90 3.22 7.18 3.94
N ASN A 91 1.89 7.08 3.92
CA ASN A 91 1.03 7.87 4.79
C ASN A 91 0.86 7.27 6.20
N VAL A 92 1.38 6.08 6.45
CA VAL A 92 1.27 5.40 7.75
C VAL A 92 2.60 5.36 8.53
N VAL A 93 3.69 5.85 7.95
CA VAL A 93 4.99 5.95 8.61
C VAL A 93 5.20 7.33 9.21
N SER A 94 6.00 7.38 10.28
CA SER A 94 6.05 8.54 11.17
C SER A 94 6.99 9.62 10.71
N THR A 95 8.08 9.27 10.02
CA THR A 95 9.16 10.19 9.68
C THR A 95 9.45 10.23 8.19
N ASP A 96 10.04 11.33 7.72
CA ASP A 96 10.47 11.45 6.33
C ASP A 96 11.63 10.50 6.04
N GLN A 97 12.49 10.22 7.03
CA GLN A 97 13.58 9.27 6.89
C GLN A 97 13.03 7.86 6.59
N GLU A 98 12.02 7.40 7.34
CA GLU A 98 11.36 6.11 7.06
C GLU A 98 10.72 6.07 5.67
N ARG A 99 10.15 7.18 5.19
CA ARG A 99 9.59 7.26 3.83
C ARG A 99 10.66 7.10 2.76
N ILE A 100 11.81 7.75 2.96
CA ILE A 100 12.96 7.63 2.05
C ILE A 100 13.49 6.19 2.04
N GLU A 101 13.63 5.55 3.19
CA GLU A 101 14.09 4.16 3.30
C GLU A 101 13.15 3.19 2.59
N ILE A 102 11.84 3.35 2.77
CA ILE A 102 10.81 2.54 2.08
C ILE A 102 10.90 2.72 0.56
N LEU A 103 11.04 3.96 0.09
CA LEU A 103 11.15 4.22 -1.35
C LEU A 103 12.45 3.65 -1.93
N ASN A 104 13.56 3.80 -1.23
CA ASN A 104 14.83 3.22 -1.64
C ASN A 104 14.78 1.69 -1.68
N ASP A 105 14.11 1.07 -0.71
CA ASP A 105 13.91 -0.39 -0.70
C ASP A 105 13.01 -0.82 -1.88
N ALA A 106 11.89 -0.13 -2.12
CA ALA A 106 11.00 -0.42 -3.23
C ALA A 106 11.68 -0.27 -4.60
N MET A 107 12.53 0.75 -4.76
CA MET A 107 13.26 1.01 -6.01
C MET A 107 14.22 -0.11 -6.40
N GLN A 108 14.75 -0.88 -5.47
CA GLN A 108 15.64 -2.01 -5.75
C GLN A 108 14.94 -3.11 -6.54
N TYR A 109 13.62 -3.18 -6.46
CA TYR A 109 12.80 -4.17 -7.15
C TYR A 109 12.27 -3.70 -8.51
N VAL A 110 12.59 -2.48 -8.94
CA VAL A 110 12.18 -1.97 -10.25
C VAL A 110 13.19 -2.40 -11.29
N MET A 111 12.75 -3.07 -12.37
CA MET A 111 13.57 -3.40 -13.51
C MET A 111 14.11 -2.14 -14.22
N PRO A 112 15.26 -2.21 -14.92
CA PRO A 112 15.64 -1.16 -15.86
C PRO A 112 14.48 -0.87 -16.83
N ASN A 113 14.15 0.41 -17.00
CA ASN A 113 12.98 0.88 -17.79
C ASN A 113 11.61 0.43 -17.25
N GLY A 114 11.54 -0.08 -16.03
CA GLY A 114 10.29 -0.40 -15.36
C GLY A 114 9.60 0.83 -14.77
N TYR A 115 8.49 0.61 -14.11
CA TYR A 115 7.66 1.66 -13.52
C TYR A 115 7.62 1.51 -11.99
N ILE A 116 7.66 2.63 -11.30
CA ILE A 116 7.22 2.71 -9.90
C ILE A 116 5.98 3.61 -9.82
N PHE A 117 4.95 3.12 -9.15
CA PHE A 117 3.73 3.89 -8.92
C PHE A 117 3.52 4.10 -7.43
N ILE A 118 3.43 5.36 -7.03
CA ILE A 118 3.27 5.75 -5.63
C ILE A 118 1.94 6.45 -5.46
N ALA A 119 1.12 5.98 -4.53
CA ALA A 119 -0.13 6.63 -4.17
C ALA A 119 -0.24 6.79 -2.65
N THR A 120 -0.60 7.99 -2.22
CA THR A 120 -0.82 8.34 -0.82
C THR A 120 -2.21 8.95 -0.64
N ARG A 121 -2.71 8.92 0.58
CA ARG A 121 -3.93 9.68 0.92
C ARG A 121 -3.58 11.13 1.14
N SER A 122 -4.41 12.03 0.63
CA SER A 122 -4.29 13.44 0.93
C SER A 122 -4.66 13.72 2.41
N LYS A 123 -4.11 14.80 2.97
CA LYS A 123 -4.49 15.30 4.30
C LYS A 123 -6.00 15.45 4.44
N LYS A 124 -6.65 15.99 3.40
CA LYS A 124 -8.12 16.18 3.35
C LYS A 124 -8.90 14.88 3.43
N GLU A 125 -8.41 13.78 2.81
CA GLU A 125 -9.04 12.48 2.91
C GLU A 125 -8.87 11.85 4.30
N ILE A 126 -7.70 12.02 4.90
CA ILE A 126 -7.42 11.57 6.27
C ILE A 126 -8.32 12.30 7.26
N GLU A 127 -8.44 13.62 7.14
CA GLU A 127 -9.32 14.44 7.99
C GLU A 127 -10.80 14.07 7.84
N ARG A 128 -11.27 13.84 6.62
CA ARG A 128 -12.64 13.36 6.37
C ARG A 128 -12.92 11.98 6.99
N ALA A 129 -11.95 11.08 6.90
CA ALA A 129 -12.06 9.76 7.52
C ALA A 129 -12.14 9.87 9.05
N ARG A 130 -11.30 10.75 9.65
CA ARG A 130 -11.34 11.07 11.07
C ARG A 130 -12.71 11.57 11.50
N THR A 131 -13.24 12.60 10.85
CA THR A 131 -14.54 13.20 11.18
C THR A 131 -15.68 12.18 11.12
N ARG A 132 -15.66 11.27 10.13
CA ARG A 132 -16.65 10.19 10.04
C ARG A 132 -16.55 9.20 11.21
N SER A 133 -15.32 8.90 11.64
CA SER A 133 -15.08 7.97 12.75
C SER A 133 -15.42 8.58 14.09
N GLU A 134 -15.13 9.86 14.30
CA GLU A 134 -15.52 10.61 15.50
C GLU A 134 -17.03 10.61 15.69
N LYS A 135 -17.80 10.82 14.60
CA LYS A 135 -19.27 10.72 14.61
C LYS A 135 -19.78 9.31 14.96
N LYS A 136 -18.95 8.28 14.84
CA LYS A 136 -19.24 6.88 15.19
C LYS A 136 -18.69 6.47 16.55
N ILE A 137 -18.36 7.43 17.42
CA ILE A 137 -17.85 7.22 18.80
C ILE A 137 -16.37 6.73 18.82
N ASN A 138 -15.62 6.82 17.74
CA ASN A 138 -14.21 6.49 17.73
C ASN A 138 -13.37 7.77 17.87
N LYS A 139 -12.59 7.86 18.95
CA LYS A 139 -11.60 8.95 19.13
C LYS A 139 -10.36 8.65 18.29
N TRP A 140 -9.95 9.60 17.48
CA TRP A 140 -8.73 9.55 16.69
C TRP A 140 -7.62 10.37 17.37
N GLN A 141 -6.41 9.82 17.42
CA GLN A 141 -5.24 10.51 17.87
C GLN A 141 -4.35 10.88 16.67
N LYS A 142 -3.92 12.13 16.62
CA LYS A 142 -2.98 12.59 15.60
C LYS A 142 -1.57 12.10 15.96
N LEU A 143 -0.91 11.42 15.04
CA LEU A 143 0.50 11.07 15.13
C LEU A 143 1.38 12.24 14.70
N GLN A 144 2.66 12.21 15.06
CA GLN A 144 3.65 13.23 14.67
C GLN A 144 3.77 13.37 13.15
N SER A 145 3.57 12.31 12.40
CA SER A 145 3.55 12.30 10.93
C SER A 145 2.33 12.96 10.29
N GLY A 146 1.35 13.40 11.10
CA GLY A 146 0.06 13.86 10.59
C GLY A 146 -0.95 12.76 10.29
N ALA A 147 -0.59 11.49 10.41
CA ALA A 147 -1.54 10.36 10.37
C ALA A 147 -2.44 10.34 11.61
N TYR A 148 -3.52 9.59 11.57
CA TYR A 148 -4.49 9.49 12.65
C TYR A 148 -4.71 8.05 13.05
N VAL A 149 -4.83 7.82 14.36
CA VAL A 149 -5.10 6.50 14.95
C VAL A 149 -6.52 6.50 15.51
N SER A 150 -7.29 5.48 15.24
CA SER A 150 -8.57 5.26 15.89
C SER A 150 -8.37 4.83 17.35
N ASP A 151 -9.46 4.77 18.10
CA ASP A 151 -9.44 4.40 19.52
C ASP A 151 -8.31 3.43 19.85
N PRO A 152 -7.37 3.81 20.76
CA PRO A 152 -6.23 2.96 21.13
C PRO A 152 -6.61 1.54 21.59
N ARG A 153 -7.83 1.37 22.11
CA ARG A 153 -8.36 0.06 22.54
C ARG A 153 -8.70 -0.85 21.38
N LYS A 154 -8.96 -0.31 20.19
CA LYS A 154 -9.30 -1.07 18.98
C LYS A 154 -8.11 -1.28 18.05
N ASN A 155 -6.96 -0.68 18.32
CA ASN A 155 -5.73 -0.79 17.52
C ASN A 155 -5.94 -0.63 16.00
N THR A 156 -6.89 0.20 15.59
CA THR A 156 -7.20 0.44 14.17
C THR A 156 -6.69 1.82 13.79
N ILE A 157 -5.80 1.88 12.82
CA ILE A 157 -5.33 3.11 12.19
C ILE A 157 -5.98 3.18 10.79
N GLN A 158 -6.46 4.33 10.39
CA GLN A 158 -6.96 4.60 9.04
C GLN A 158 -6.11 5.66 8.36
#